data_075f108a14881aa14dcd8542859cb8fb
#
_entry.id   075f108a14881aa14dcd8542859cb8fb
#
_cell.length_a   1.000
_cell.length_b   1.000
_cell.length_c   1.000
_cell.angle_alpha   90.00
_cell.angle_beta   90.00
_cell.angle_gamma   90.00
#
_symmetry.space_group_name_H-M   'P 1'
#
loop_
_entity.id
_entity.type
_entity.pdbx_description
1 polymer ?
#
loop_
_entity_poly.entity_id
_entity_poly.type
_entity_poly.pdbx_seq_one_letter_code
_entity_poly.pdbx_strand_id
1 'polypeptide(L)'
;MEVETRGERDDVMQSSESAGLEPDSLGPEESIAQACDYYAGLVRRAEETGVDRNTIIQAYNYGPNYIYFIEENGGVHTFDLAVEYAEKMSGGRTANYTHYIADDNGNWMYLYGNMYYVKLVEQYLP
;
A
#
# COMPACT_ATOMS: atom_id res chain seq x y z
N MET A 1 4.59 6.66 -2.17
CA MET A 1 5.97 6.61 -1.63
C MET A 1 6.98 6.59 -2.76
N GLU A 2 8.16 7.08 -2.48
CA GLU A 2 9.23 7.09 -3.48
C GLU A 2 9.64 5.72 -3.98
N VAL A 3 9.34 4.65 -3.24
CA VAL A 3 9.65 3.29 -3.69
C VAL A 3 9.02 2.95 -5.03
N GLU A 4 7.94 3.62 -5.39
CA GLU A 4 7.25 3.41 -6.67
C GLU A 4 7.54 4.51 -7.68
N THR A 5 7.68 5.75 -7.22
CA THR A 5 7.89 6.92 -8.09
C THR A 5 9.34 7.33 -8.21
N ARG A 6 10.18 6.91 -7.27
CA ARG A 6 11.60 7.26 -7.19
C ARG A 6 11.86 8.76 -7.16
N GLY A 7 10.92 9.51 -6.60
CA GLY A 7 11.06 10.96 -6.48
C GLY A 7 10.86 11.73 -7.78
N GLU A 8 10.33 11.10 -8.80
CA GLU A 8 10.08 11.75 -10.09
C GLU A 8 8.89 12.70 -10.08
N ARG A 9 8.05 12.60 -9.05
CA ARG A 9 6.83 13.40 -8.91
C ARG A 9 6.94 14.31 -7.71
N ASP A 10 6.35 15.51 -7.80
CA ASP A 10 6.29 16.44 -6.67
C ASP A 10 5.54 15.85 -5.48
N ASP A 11 4.52 15.06 -5.74
CA ASP A 11 3.75 14.36 -4.71
C ASP A 11 4.39 13.00 -4.44
N VAL A 12 5.59 13.02 -3.86
CA VAL A 12 6.43 11.82 -3.69
C VAL A 12 5.80 10.72 -2.85
N MET A 13 4.84 11.05 -1.99
CA MET A 13 4.16 10.08 -1.13
C MET A 13 2.78 9.72 -1.67
N GLN A 14 2.39 10.25 -2.82
CA GLN A 14 1.06 10.07 -3.41
C GLN A 14 -0.06 10.52 -2.47
N SER A 15 0.22 11.53 -1.64
CA SER A 15 -0.68 11.98 -0.58
C SER A 15 -1.87 12.77 -1.10
N SER A 16 -1.75 13.39 -2.28
CA SER A 16 -2.85 14.14 -2.89
C SER A 16 -4.06 13.26 -3.11
N GLU A 17 -3.84 12.04 -3.56
CA GLU A 17 -4.92 11.08 -3.80
C GLU A 17 -5.58 10.64 -2.50
N SER A 18 -4.80 10.41 -1.45
CA SER A 18 -5.33 10.01 -0.15
C SER A 18 -6.12 11.13 0.52
N ALA A 19 -5.81 12.38 0.18
CA ALA A 19 -6.53 13.56 0.68
C ALA A 19 -7.75 13.90 -0.17
N GLY A 20 -7.99 13.18 -1.26
CA GLY A 20 -9.11 13.46 -2.17
C GLY A 20 -8.84 14.61 -3.14
N LEU A 21 -7.57 14.95 -3.34
CA LEU A 21 -7.15 16.01 -4.24
C LEU A 21 -6.68 15.43 -5.57
N GLU A 22 -6.52 16.29 -6.57
CA GLU A 22 -5.95 15.87 -7.84
C GLU A 22 -4.51 15.37 -7.62
N PRO A 23 -4.06 14.32 -8.33
CA PRO A 23 -2.68 13.85 -8.23
C PRO A 23 -1.69 14.98 -8.49
N ASP A 24 -0.62 15.00 -7.71
CA ASP A 24 0.46 15.99 -7.81
C ASP A 24 0.03 17.44 -7.51
N SER A 25 -1.12 17.63 -6.84
CA SER A 25 -1.61 18.96 -6.48
C SER A 25 -0.90 19.54 -5.25
N LEU A 26 -0.19 18.72 -4.47
CA LEU A 26 0.53 19.15 -3.30
C LEU A 26 2.02 19.29 -3.61
N GLY A 27 2.69 20.28 -3.00
CA GLY A 27 4.14 20.36 -3.03
C GLY A 27 4.78 19.29 -2.14
N PRO A 28 6.12 19.10 -2.21
CA PRO A 28 6.79 18.04 -1.46
C PRO A 28 6.58 18.09 0.06
N GLU A 29 6.61 19.29 0.66
CA GLU A 29 6.42 19.42 2.12
C GLU A 29 5.00 19.09 2.54
N GLU A 30 4.01 19.58 1.80
CA GLU A 30 2.61 19.30 2.07
C GLU A 30 2.29 17.83 1.84
N SER A 31 2.91 17.24 0.81
CA SER A 31 2.74 15.82 0.50
C SER A 31 3.26 14.94 1.64
N ILE A 32 4.44 15.27 2.19
CA ILE A 32 5.02 14.52 3.30
C ILE A 32 4.15 14.66 4.55
N ALA A 33 3.71 15.89 4.87
CA ALA A 33 2.85 16.13 6.04
C ALA A 33 1.54 15.35 5.93
N GLN A 34 0.92 15.35 4.76
CA GLN A 34 -0.32 14.63 4.51
C GLN A 34 -0.10 13.11 4.64
N ALA A 35 1.02 12.61 4.14
CA ALA A 35 1.36 11.21 4.26
C ALA A 35 1.54 10.78 5.72
N CYS A 36 2.17 11.63 6.54
CA CYS A 36 2.34 11.35 7.96
C CYS A 36 1.00 11.30 8.69
N ASP A 37 0.08 12.21 8.39
CA ASP A 37 -1.25 12.22 8.98
C ASP A 37 -2.04 10.97 8.57
N TYR A 38 -1.94 10.58 7.31
CA TYR A 38 -2.60 9.38 6.80
C TYR A 38 -2.05 8.13 7.49
N TYR A 39 -0.73 8.03 7.60
CA TYR A 39 -0.08 6.91 8.26
C TYR A 39 -0.48 6.83 9.74
N ALA A 40 -0.52 7.96 10.44
CA ALA A 40 -0.96 8.01 11.84
C ALA A 40 -2.39 7.49 12.00
N GLY A 41 -3.26 7.79 11.04
CA GLY A 41 -4.63 7.26 11.03
C GLY A 41 -4.67 5.75 10.88
N LEU A 42 -3.79 5.19 10.04
CA LEU A 42 -3.67 3.74 9.88
C LEU A 42 -3.16 3.08 11.15
N VAL A 43 -2.17 3.69 11.80
CA VAL A 43 -1.63 3.17 13.07
C VAL A 43 -2.72 3.12 14.15
N ARG A 44 -3.55 4.15 14.25
CA ARG A 44 -4.66 4.16 15.22
C ARG A 44 -5.63 3.01 14.95
N ARG A 45 -6.00 2.80 13.69
CA ARG A 45 -6.90 1.68 13.33
C ARG A 45 -6.27 0.33 13.63
N ALA A 46 -4.96 0.21 13.42
CA ALA A 46 -4.24 -1.02 13.72
C ALA A 46 -4.23 -1.30 15.22
N GLU A 47 -4.05 -0.29 16.05
CA GLU A 47 -4.10 -0.44 17.51
C GLU A 47 -5.49 -0.88 17.98
N GLU A 48 -6.54 -0.34 17.38
CA GLU A 48 -7.93 -0.68 17.70
C GLU A 48 -8.30 -2.11 17.29
N THR A 49 -7.71 -2.60 16.19
CA THR A 49 -8.04 -3.91 15.62
C THR A 49 -7.07 -5.02 15.99
N GLY A 50 -5.87 -4.64 16.43
CA GLY A 50 -4.83 -5.61 16.80
C GLY A 50 -4.07 -6.22 15.63
N VAL A 51 -4.15 -5.62 14.44
CA VAL A 51 -3.40 -6.13 13.28
C VAL A 51 -1.92 -5.79 13.37
N ASP A 52 -1.10 -6.52 12.59
CA ASP A 52 0.35 -6.37 12.62
C ASP A 52 0.87 -5.18 11.80
N ARG A 53 2.17 -4.91 11.93
CA ARG A 53 2.85 -3.82 11.24
C ARG A 53 2.75 -3.93 9.71
N ASN A 54 2.90 -5.14 9.18
CA ASN A 54 2.86 -5.35 7.73
C ASN A 54 1.49 -5.04 7.16
N THR A 55 0.43 -5.24 7.95
CA THR A 55 -0.93 -4.81 7.57
C THR A 55 -0.98 -3.30 7.39
N ILE A 56 -0.34 -2.54 8.28
CA ILE A 56 -0.29 -1.08 8.18
C ILE A 56 0.42 -0.67 6.88
N ILE A 57 1.55 -1.30 6.59
CA ILE A 57 2.34 -1.02 5.39
C ILE A 57 1.51 -1.28 4.14
N GLN A 58 0.87 -2.44 4.05
CA GLN A 58 0.05 -2.77 2.88
C GLN A 58 -1.18 -1.86 2.79
N ALA A 59 -1.77 -1.48 3.92
CA ALA A 59 -2.91 -0.57 3.95
C ALA A 59 -2.55 0.84 3.47
N TYR A 60 -1.31 1.25 3.63
CA TYR A 60 -0.85 2.52 3.07
C TYR A 60 -1.04 2.55 1.55
N ASN A 61 -0.83 1.43 0.89
CA ASN A 61 -1.03 1.27 -0.54
C ASN A 61 -2.49 0.96 -0.90
N TYR A 62 -3.14 0.08 -0.14
CA TYR A 62 -4.49 -0.43 -0.44
C TYR A 62 -5.64 0.42 0.13
N GLY A 63 -5.36 1.25 1.14
CA GLY A 63 -6.39 1.99 1.84
C GLY A 63 -6.78 1.36 3.18
N PRO A 64 -7.47 2.14 4.05
CA PRO A 64 -7.74 1.70 5.44
C PRO A 64 -8.63 0.47 5.56
N ASN A 65 -9.47 0.19 4.58
CA ASN A 65 -10.36 -0.97 4.65
C ASN A 65 -9.60 -2.30 4.67
N TYR A 66 -8.36 -2.31 4.17
CA TYR A 66 -7.52 -3.50 4.23
C TYR A 66 -7.27 -3.94 5.68
N ILE A 67 -7.16 -2.99 6.60
CA ILE A 67 -6.98 -3.29 8.03
C ILE A 67 -8.12 -4.15 8.56
N TYR A 68 -9.36 -3.79 8.22
CA TYR A 68 -10.53 -4.55 8.66
C TYR A 68 -10.62 -5.91 7.99
N PHE A 69 -10.20 -6.00 6.73
CA PHE A 69 -10.10 -7.28 6.03
C PHE A 69 -9.14 -8.24 6.74
N ILE A 70 -7.98 -7.73 7.15
CA ILE A 70 -6.99 -8.55 7.87
C ILE A 70 -7.50 -8.90 9.26
N GLU A 71 -8.17 -7.98 9.95
CA GLU A 71 -8.77 -8.26 11.27
C GLU A 71 -9.71 -9.45 11.18
N GLU A 72 -10.54 -9.49 10.15
CA GLU A 72 -11.50 -10.58 9.94
C GLU A 72 -10.83 -11.91 9.55
N ASN A 73 -9.58 -11.86 9.10
CA ASN A 73 -8.85 -13.02 8.59
C ASN A 73 -7.66 -13.40 9.48
N GLY A 74 -7.72 -13.11 10.77
CA GLY A 74 -6.73 -13.55 11.73
C GLY A 74 -5.80 -12.49 12.28
N GLY A 75 -5.87 -11.26 11.76
CA GLY A 75 -5.12 -10.12 12.31
C GLY A 75 -3.67 -10.03 11.88
N VAL A 76 -3.20 -10.91 11.00
CA VAL A 76 -1.80 -10.91 10.53
C VAL A 76 -1.77 -10.88 9.00
N HIS A 77 -1.05 -9.90 8.46
CA HIS A 77 -0.85 -9.79 7.02
C HIS A 77 -0.04 -10.98 6.49
N THR A 78 -0.50 -11.54 5.36
CA THR A 78 0.27 -12.51 4.59
C THR A 78 0.21 -12.09 3.13
N PHE A 79 1.17 -12.58 2.33
CA PHE A 79 1.15 -12.33 0.90
C PHE A 79 -0.15 -12.86 0.26
N ASP A 80 -0.58 -14.05 0.68
CA ASP A 80 -1.80 -14.67 0.16
C ASP A 80 -3.03 -13.80 0.42
N LEU A 81 -3.12 -13.18 1.60
CA LEU A 81 -4.24 -12.28 1.93
C LEU A 81 -4.17 -10.99 1.10
N ALA A 82 -2.97 -10.46 0.87
CA ALA A 82 -2.81 -9.30 0.01
C ALA A 82 -3.26 -9.60 -1.43
N VAL A 83 -2.91 -10.78 -1.93
CA VAL A 83 -3.33 -11.24 -3.27
C VAL A 83 -4.85 -11.39 -3.32
N GLU A 84 -5.44 -12.02 -2.32
CA GLU A 84 -6.89 -12.22 -2.25
C GLU A 84 -7.64 -10.89 -2.26
N TYR A 85 -7.17 -9.93 -1.48
CA TYR A 85 -7.79 -8.61 -1.43
C TYR A 85 -7.67 -7.90 -2.79
N ALA A 86 -6.51 -7.96 -3.43
CA ALA A 86 -6.30 -7.36 -4.74
C ALA A 86 -7.17 -8.02 -5.81
N GLU A 87 -7.32 -9.34 -5.76
CA GLU A 87 -8.22 -10.04 -6.69
C GLU A 87 -9.64 -9.54 -6.55
N LYS A 88 -10.12 -9.43 -5.33
CA LYS A 88 -11.48 -8.98 -5.04
C LYS A 88 -11.69 -7.54 -5.50
N MET A 89 -10.74 -6.65 -5.20
CA MET A 89 -10.89 -5.24 -5.50
C MET A 89 -10.69 -4.90 -6.97
N SER A 90 -9.89 -5.71 -7.68
CA SER A 90 -9.64 -5.50 -9.11
C SER A 90 -10.71 -6.16 -9.99
N GLY A 91 -11.58 -6.99 -9.40
CA GLY A 91 -12.52 -7.82 -10.17
C GLY A 91 -11.82 -8.91 -10.96
N GLY A 92 -10.62 -9.32 -10.51
CA GLY A 92 -9.83 -10.37 -11.17
C GLY A 92 -8.95 -9.87 -12.32
N ARG A 93 -8.93 -8.56 -12.59
CA ARG A 93 -8.09 -8.00 -13.67
C ARG A 93 -6.62 -8.02 -13.27
N THR A 94 -5.76 -8.39 -14.22
CA THR A 94 -4.33 -8.54 -13.99
C THR A 94 -3.51 -7.74 -15.00
N ALA A 95 -2.22 -7.57 -14.68
CA ALA A 95 -1.26 -6.92 -15.58
C ALA A 95 0.10 -7.57 -15.40
N ASN A 96 0.97 -7.41 -16.40
CA ASN A 96 2.35 -7.83 -16.28
C ASN A 96 3.06 -6.90 -15.30
N TYR A 97 3.93 -7.47 -14.46
CA TYR A 97 4.73 -6.70 -13.52
C TYR A 97 6.11 -7.31 -13.45
N THR A 98 7.04 -6.73 -14.19
CA THR A 98 8.40 -7.23 -14.30
C THR A 98 9.28 -6.56 -13.26
N HIS A 99 9.51 -7.27 -12.14
CA HIS A 99 10.35 -6.81 -11.05
C HIS A 99 10.91 -8.05 -10.36
N TYR A 100 12.16 -7.97 -9.88
CA TYR A 100 12.78 -9.15 -9.28
C TYR A 100 11.98 -9.74 -8.12
N ILE A 101 11.24 -8.93 -7.37
CA ILE A 101 10.42 -9.43 -6.27
C ILE A 101 9.18 -10.19 -6.75
N ALA A 102 8.82 -10.05 -8.02
CA ALA A 102 7.69 -10.75 -8.62
C ALA A 102 8.12 -11.99 -9.42
N ASP A 103 9.42 -12.20 -9.59
CA ASP A 103 9.93 -13.32 -10.40
C ASP A 103 9.41 -14.66 -9.91
N ASP A 104 9.43 -14.91 -8.61
CA ASP A 104 8.97 -16.17 -8.03
C ASP A 104 7.47 -16.39 -8.21
N ASN A 105 6.72 -15.33 -8.50
CA ASN A 105 5.27 -15.39 -8.66
C ASN A 105 4.83 -15.22 -10.12
N GLY A 106 5.76 -15.24 -11.07
CA GLY A 106 5.45 -15.23 -12.50
C GLY A 106 5.37 -13.85 -13.13
N ASN A 107 5.87 -12.82 -12.49
CA ASN A 107 5.94 -11.45 -13.04
C ASN A 107 4.59 -10.86 -13.44
N TRP A 108 3.62 -10.98 -12.56
CA TRP A 108 2.29 -10.41 -12.77
C TRP A 108 1.71 -9.88 -11.46
N MET A 109 0.68 -9.06 -11.54
CA MET A 109 -0.09 -8.66 -10.35
C MET A 109 -1.52 -8.34 -10.73
N TYR A 110 -2.41 -8.31 -9.73
CA TYR A 110 -3.77 -7.81 -9.91
C TYR A 110 -3.76 -6.29 -10.03
N LEU A 111 -4.69 -5.75 -10.82
CA LEU A 111 -4.81 -4.31 -11.07
C LEU A 111 -5.53 -3.59 -9.92
N TYR A 112 -4.92 -3.64 -8.72
CA TYR A 112 -5.38 -2.89 -7.56
C TYR A 112 -4.17 -2.66 -6.66
N GLY A 113 -3.74 -1.41 -6.54
CA GLY A 113 -2.54 -1.10 -5.77
C GLY A 113 -1.37 -1.97 -6.19
N ASN A 114 -0.60 -2.44 -5.22
CA ASN A 114 0.53 -3.33 -5.47
C ASN A 114 0.60 -4.42 -4.41
N MET A 115 0.28 -5.66 -4.78
CA MET A 115 0.28 -6.79 -3.85
C MET A 115 1.67 -7.14 -3.33
N TYR A 116 2.73 -6.62 -3.95
CA TYR A 116 4.11 -6.81 -3.50
C TYR A 116 4.60 -5.65 -2.63
N TYR A 117 3.71 -4.74 -2.23
CA TYR A 117 4.09 -3.48 -1.58
C TYR A 117 4.93 -3.68 -0.32
N VAL A 118 4.57 -4.64 0.55
CA VAL A 118 5.35 -4.94 1.75
C VAL A 118 6.77 -5.35 1.38
N LYS A 119 6.93 -6.19 0.36
CA LYS A 119 8.26 -6.62 -0.10
C LYS A 119 9.08 -5.46 -0.64
N LEU A 120 8.42 -4.53 -1.36
CA LEU A 120 9.08 -3.34 -1.87
C LEU A 120 9.59 -2.46 -0.73
N VAL A 121 8.78 -2.25 0.28
CA VAL A 121 9.13 -1.41 1.43
C VAL A 121 10.23 -2.06 2.28
N GLU A 122 10.16 -3.37 2.49
CA GLU A 122 11.16 -4.09 3.29
C GLU A 122 12.58 -3.95 2.76
N GLN A 123 12.76 -3.71 1.47
CA GLN A 123 14.09 -3.48 0.88
C GLN A 123 14.78 -2.25 1.45
N TYR A 124 14.02 -1.30 1.96
CA TYR A 124 14.52 -0.02 2.47
C TYR A 124 14.52 0.05 3.99
N LEU A 125 14.10 -1.01 4.67
CA LEU A 125 14.11 -1.07 6.13
C LEU A 125 15.37 -1.78 6.63
N PRO A 126 15.95 -1.34 7.77
CA PRO A 126 17.12 -1.99 8.35
C PRO A 126 16.82 -3.40 8.90
#